data_68c968ba144de32fb2276ebec15906f3
#
_entry.id   68c968ba144de32fb2276ebec15906f3
#
_cell.length_a   1.000
_cell.length_b   1.000
_cell.length_c   1.000
_cell.angle_alpha   90.00
_cell.angle_beta   90.00
_cell.angle_gamma   90.00
#
_symmetry.space_group_name_H-M   'P 1'
#
loop_
_entity.id
_entity.type
_entity.pdbx_description
1 polymer ?
#
loop_
_entity_poly.entity_id
_entity_poly.type
_entity_poly.pdbx_seq_one_letter_code
_entity_poly.pdbx_strand_id
1 'polypeptide(L)'
;MSVSAFNRRWAAVILEALTRHGVQHICIAPGSRSTPLTLAAAENRAFIHHTHFDERGLGHLALGLAKASGQPVAVIVTSGTATANLYPALIEAGLTGEKLILLTADRPPELIDCGANQAIRQPGMFASHPSQALSLPRPSQDISARWLVSTLDQALGALHCGGVHINCPFAEPLYGDMDDTGAEWQQQLGDWWQSDKPWLRHSLHLESEKQRDWFFWRQKRGVVVAGRMSAEEGVKVAEWAKTLGWPLIGDVLSQTGQPLPCADLWLGNGKAVSELAQAQIVVQLGSSLTSKRVLQWQATCEPEKYWLVDNLPGRLDPAQHRGRRLVCAIDRWLEQHPAEKRQPWPTVIPELSRQAWQAAVASSEDFGEAQLAQRIRRYLPDQGQLFVGNSLVVRLIDALSQLPAGYPVYSNRGASGIDGLLATAAGVQRASARPTLAIVGDLSALYDLNSLALLRQASAPLVLIVVNNNGGQIFSLLPTPQAQRSQFYLMPQNIHFAHAAAMFDLTYHRPADWNELERALDVAWRAPGATLIELVVNETDGTQTLQRLLAQVSQL
;
A
#
# COMPACT_ATOMS: atom_id res chain seq x y z
N MET A 1 -28.49 -22.51 29.04
CA MET A 1 -27.28 -22.42 28.17
C MET A 1 -26.86 -20.96 28.06
N SER A 2 -25.59 -20.65 28.35
CA SER A 2 -25.06 -19.28 28.26
C SER A 2 -24.81 -18.88 26.79
N VAL A 3 -25.59 -17.95 26.28
CA VAL A 3 -25.41 -17.42 24.92
C VAL A 3 -24.04 -16.72 24.79
N SER A 4 -23.62 -15.97 25.80
CA SER A 4 -22.33 -15.29 25.80
C SER A 4 -21.14 -16.25 25.72
N ALA A 5 -21.15 -17.33 26.50
CA ALA A 5 -20.10 -18.35 26.46
C ALA A 5 -20.06 -19.05 25.08
N PHE A 6 -21.21 -19.39 24.50
CA PHE A 6 -21.23 -19.99 23.17
C PHE A 6 -20.79 -19.04 22.06
N ASN A 7 -21.19 -17.76 22.11
CA ASN A 7 -20.69 -16.73 21.20
C ASN A 7 -19.16 -16.64 21.22
N ARG A 8 -18.53 -16.71 22.41
CA ARG A 8 -17.06 -16.69 22.54
C ARG A 8 -16.41 -17.95 21.97
N ARG A 9 -17.01 -19.16 22.18
CA ARG A 9 -16.50 -20.40 21.57
C ARG A 9 -16.58 -20.36 20.04
N TRP A 10 -17.68 -19.85 19.51
CA TRP A 10 -17.85 -19.63 18.07
C TRP A 10 -16.79 -18.68 17.52
N ALA A 11 -16.57 -17.55 18.20
CA ALA A 11 -15.53 -16.59 17.86
C ALA A 11 -14.11 -17.19 17.96
N ALA A 12 -13.85 -18.02 18.97
CA ALA A 12 -12.57 -18.71 19.13
C ALA A 12 -12.27 -19.65 17.95
N VAL A 13 -13.26 -20.36 17.41
CA VAL A 13 -13.09 -21.18 16.20
C VAL A 13 -12.78 -20.32 14.99
N ILE A 14 -13.47 -19.17 14.82
CA ILE A 14 -13.19 -18.24 13.73
C ILE A 14 -11.72 -17.78 13.80
N LEU A 15 -11.30 -17.28 14.94
CA LEU A 15 -9.96 -16.72 15.10
C LEU A 15 -8.85 -17.78 14.97
N GLU A 16 -9.12 -18.98 15.48
CA GLU A 16 -8.18 -20.10 15.33
C GLU A 16 -8.03 -20.54 13.88
N ALA A 17 -9.10 -20.48 13.06
CA ALA A 17 -9.01 -20.71 11.63
C ALA A 17 -8.12 -19.64 10.95
N LEU A 18 -8.19 -18.37 11.38
CA LEU A 18 -7.34 -17.31 10.83
C LEU A 18 -5.85 -17.57 11.07
N THR A 19 -5.46 -18.04 12.25
CA THR A 19 -4.04 -18.34 12.54
C THR A 19 -3.48 -19.39 11.58
N ARG A 20 -4.29 -20.39 11.22
CA ARG A 20 -3.91 -21.45 10.26
C ARG A 20 -3.81 -20.98 8.82
N HIS A 21 -4.37 -19.81 8.52
CA HIS A 21 -4.20 -19.10 7.25
C HIS A 21 -3.12 -18.03 7.31
N GLY A 22 -2.26 -18.03 8.34
CA GLY A 22 -1.09 -17.19 8.45
C GLY A 22 -1.35 -15.79 9.02
N VAL A 23 -2.54 -15.53 9.59
CA VAL A 23 -2.82 -14.26 10.27
C VAL A 23 -2.06 -14.20 11.59
N GLN A 24 -1.17 -13.23 11.71
CA GLN A 24 -0.43 -12.92 12.93
C GLN A 24 -0.85 -11.58 13.54
N HIS A 25 -1.21 -10.61 12.71
CA HIS A 25 -1.64 -9.28 13.15
C HIS A 25 -3.16 -9.18 13.16
N ILE A 26 -3.70 -8.67 14.27
CA ILE A 26 -5.12 -8.40 14.40
C ILE A 26 -5.36 -6.97 14.90
N CYS A 27 -6.18 -6.23 14.16
CA CYS A 27 -6.53 -4.84 14.43
C CYS A 27 -7.94 -4.76 15.00
N ILE A 28 -8.14 -4.09 16.13
CA ILE A 28 -9.40 -4.09 16.88
C ILE A 28 -9.83 -2.67 17.19
N ALA A 29 -11.05 -2.28 16.77
CA ALA A 29 -11.72 -1.08 17.24
C ALA A 29 -12.67 -1.39 18.40
N PRO A 30 -12.91 -0.43 19.30
CA PRO A 30 -13.81 -0.64 20.43
C PRO A 30 -15.27 -0.80 19.96
N GLY A 31 -16.02 -1.68 20.63
CA GLY A 31 -17.43 -1.84 20.35
C GLY A 31 -18.06 -3.00 21.11
N SER A 32 -19.34 -2.84 21.49
CA SER A 32 -20.06 -3.83 22.29
C SER A 32 -20.36 -5.09 21.48
N ARG A 33 -20.88 -4.96 20.24
CA ARG A 33 -21.31 -6.11 19.44
C ARG A 33 -20.13 -7.03 19.05
N SER A 34 -18.92 -6.48 18.93
CA SER A 34 -17.70 -7.23 18.64
C SER A 34 -17.08 -7.94 19.87
N THR A 35 -17.66 -7.80 21.06
CA THR A 35 -17.10 -8.37 22.31
C THR A 35 -16.73 -9.86 22.20
N PRO A 36 -17.54 -10.76 21.61
CA PRO A 36 -17.16 -12.17 21.49
C PRO A 36 -15.87 -12.37 20.69
N LEU A 37 -15.69 -11.62 19.58
CA LEU A 37 -14.48 -11.66 18.77
C LEU A 37 -13.29 -11.03 19.51
N THR A 38 -13.51 -9.88 20.14
CA THR A 38 -12.46 -9.14 20.87
C THR A 38 -11.91 -9.97 22.03
N LEU A 39 -12.76 -10.60 22.83
CA LEU A 39 -12.31 -11.41 23.97
C LEU A 39 -11.62 -12.70 23.49
N ALA A 40 -12.15 -13.36 22.47
CA ALA A 40 -11.48 -14.53 21.90
C ALA A 40 -10.13 -14.19 21.28
N ALA A 41 -9.99 -13.00 20.64
CA ALA A 41 -8.71 -12.51 20.13
C ALA A 41 -7.71 -12.25 21.27
N ALA A 42 -8.15 -11.60 22.34
CA ALA A 42 -7.30 -11.30 23.49
C ALA A 42 -6.74 -12.55 24.20
N GLU A 43 -7.48 -13.66 24.15
CA GLU A 43 -7.06 -14.95 24.72
C GLU A 43 -6.13 -15.74 23.81
N ASN A 44 -6.14 -15.47 22.49
CA ASN A 44 -5.30 -16.19 21.54
C ASN A 44 -3.91 -15.58 21.42
N ARG A 45 -2.92 -16.27 22.00
CA ARG A 45 -1.53 -15.82 22.08
C ARG A 45 -0.79 -15.79 20.72
N ALA A 46 -1.37 -16.32 19.68
CA ALA A 46 -0.77 -16.29 18.35
C ALA A 46 -0.87 -14.88 17.68
N PHE A 47 -1.75 -14.01 18.21
CA PHE A 47 -1.95 -12.70 17.63
C PHE A 47 -1.11 -11.60 18.27
N ILE A 48 -0.62 -10.71 17.42
CA ILE A 48 -0.10 -9.39 17.79
C ILE A 48 -1.25 -8.40 17.65
N HIS A 49 -1.68 -7.82 18.76
CA HIS A 49 -2.85 -6.95 18.81
C HIS A 49 -2.50 -5.50 18.51
N HIS A 50 -3.33 -4.85 17.70
CA HIS A 50 -3.28 -3.43 17.42
C HIS A 50 -4.65 -2.82 17.67
N THR A 51 -4.70 -1.66 18.31
CA THR A 51 -5.96 -0.99 18.62
C THR A 51 -5.98 0.42 18.10
N HIS A 52 -7.16 0.86 17.65
CA HIS A 52 -7.41 2.25 17.30
C HIS A 52 -8.91 2.55 17.44
N PHE A 53 -9.23 3.78 17.79
CA PHE A 53 -10.61 4.21 17.99
C PHE A 53 -11.31 4.66 16.70
N ASP A 54 -10.56 5.02 15.66
CA ASP A 54 -11.05 5.40 14.33
C ASP A 54 -10.92 4.20 13.40
N GLU A 55 -12.05 3.63 12.98
CA GLU A 55 -12.07 2.41 12.18
C GLU A 55 -11.49 2.60 10.78
N ARG A 56 -11.58 3.80 10.21
CA ARG A 56 -10.94 4.12 8.93
C ARG A 56 -9.41 4.06 9.06
N GLY A 57 -8.87 4.71 10.09
CA GLY A 57 -7.45 4.62 10.43
C GLY A 57 -7.02 3.19 10.76
N LEU A 58 -7.86 2.44 11.47
CA LEU A 58 -7.60 1.02 11.78
C LEU A 58 -7.50 0.16 10.53
N GLY A 59 -8.41 0.35 9.56
CA GLY A 59 -8.36 -0.37 8.29
C GLY A 59 -7.08 -0.08 7.49
N HIS A 60 -6.63 1.18 7.48
CA HIS A 60 -5.38 1.57 6.84
C HIS A 60 -4.13 1.13 7.62
N LEU A 61 -4.20 1.06 8.94
CA LEU A 61 -3.14 0.42 9.75
C LEU A 61 -2.97 -1.05 9.33
N ALA A 62 -4.08 -1.79 9.23
CA ALA A 62 -4.08 -3.17 8.77
C ALA A 62 -3.51 -3.30 7.34
N LEU A 63 -3.86 -2.38 6.44
CA LEU A 63 -3.29 -2.30 5.10
C LEU A 63 -1.76 -2.15 5.13
N GLY A 64 -1.24 -1.26 5.98
CA GLY A 64 0.20 -1.04 6.15
C GLY A 64 0.92 -2.27 6.71
N LEU A 65 0.32 -2.92 7.70
CA LEU A 65 0.81 -4.19 8.24
C LEU A 65 0.91 -5.26 7.16
N ALA A 66 -0.15 -5.41 6.34
CA ALA A 66 -0.17 -6.38 5.25
C ALA A 66 0.85 -6.06 4.14
N LYS A 67 1.04 -4.77 3.79
CA LYS A 67 2.05 -4.32 2.81
C LYS A 67 3.46 -4.72 3.19
N ALA A 68 3.84 -4.51 4.44
CA ALA A 68 5.22 -4.73 4.88
C ALA A 68 5.49 -6.19 5.30
N SER A 69 4.50 -6.90 5.83
CA SER A 69 4.65 -8.31 6.21
C SER A 69 4.44 -9.28 5.04
N GLY A 70 3.68 -8.88 4.02
CA GLY A 70 3.22 -9.80 2.96
C GLY A 70 2.19 -10.83 3.44
N GLN A 71 1.74 -10.76 4.70
CA GLN A 71 0.83 -11.71 5.33
C GLN A 71 -0.59 -11.14 5.42
N PRO A 72 -1.61 -11.98 5.53
CA PRO A 72 -2.97 -11.52 5.78
C PRO A 72 -3.10 -10.90 7.18
N VAL A 73 -3.89 -9.82 7.26
CA VAL A 73 -4.16 -9.10 8.50
C VAL A 73 -5.66 -9.06 8.76
N ALA A 74 -6.07 -9.38 9.99
CA ALA A 74 -7.48 -9.34 10.39
C ALA A 74 -7.86 -8.01 11.04
N VAL A 75 -9.09 -7.56 10.79
CA VAL A 75 -9.66 -6.36 11.39
C VAL A 75 -11.00 -6.70 12.04
N ILE A 76 -11.16 -6.38 13.31
CA ILE A 76 -12.41 -6.55 14.07
C ILE A 76 -13.03 -5.18 14.33
N VAL A 77 -14.27 -5.01 13.91
CA VAL A 77 -15.08 -3.81 14.21
C VAL A 77 -16.48 -4.21 14.66
N THR A 78 -17.12 -3.30 15.37
CA THR A 78 -18.53 -3.41 15.73
C THR A 78 -19.43 -3.13 14.52
N SER A 79 -20.74 -3.22 14.70
CA SER A 79 -21.73 -2.98 13.63
C SER A 79 -21.95 -1.51 13.31
N GLY A 80 -22.66 -1.28 12.23
CA GLY A 80 -23.07 0.06 11.82
C GLY A 80 -21.99 0.77 10.98
N THR A 81 -21.80 2.06 11.21
CA THR A 81 -20.84 2.87 10.46
C THR A 81 -19.38 2.47 10.69
N ALA A 82 -19.08 1.78 11.78
CA ALA A 82 -17.77 1.15 12.01
C ALA A 82 -17.37 0.24 10.84
N THR A 83 -18.30 -0.59 10.37
CA THR A 83 -18.11 -1.44 9.19
C THR A 83 -17.89 -0.60 7.92
N ALA A 84 -18.70 0.44 7.70
CA ALA A 84 -18.61 1.29 6.52
C ALA A 84 -17.25 2.03 6.43
N ASN A 85 -16.66 2.41 7.55
CA ASN A 85 -15.37 3.09 7.61
C ASN A 85 -14.18 2.21 7.16
N LEU A 86 -14.34 0.90 7.04
CA LEU A 86 -13.31 0.01 6.48
C LEU A 86 -13.26 0.03 4.94
N TYR A 87 -14.28 0.62 4.29
CA TYR A 87 -14.41 0.54 2.83
C TYR A 87 -13.22 1.12 2.06
N PRO A 88 -12.67 2.31 2.41
CA PRO A 88 -11.52 2.87 1.70
C PRO A 88 -10.29 1.94 1.73
N ALA A 89 -9.96 1.37 2.88
CA ALA A 89 -8.84 0.44 3.02
C ALA A 89 -9.05 -0.86 2.24
N LEU A 90 -10.29 -1.37 2.20
CA LEU A 90 -10.65 -2.55 1.42
C LEU A 90 -10.50 -2.32 -0.08
N ILE A 91 -10.92 -1.14 -0.58
CA ILE A 91 -10.75 -0.77 -1.99
C ILE A 91 -9.25 -0.72 -2.35
N GLU A 92 -8.46 -0.03 -1.55
CA GLU A 92 -7.01 0.06 -1.77
C GLU A 92 -6.37 -1.32 -1.77
N ALA A 93 -6.68 -2.18 -0.79
CA ALA A 93 -6.20 -3.56 -0.72
C ALA A 93 -6.55 -4.39 -1.95
N GLY A 94 -7.76 -4.23 -2.49
CA GLY A 94 -8.20 -4.91 -3.70
C GLY A 94 -7.39 -4.51 -4.94
N LEU A 95 -6.98 -3.25 -5.02
CA LEU A 95 -6.21 -2.69 -6.14
C LEU A 95 -4.71 -2.96 -6.03
N THR A 96 -4.19 -3.10 -4.81
CA THR A 96 -2.76 -3.29 -4.56
C THR A 96 -2.39 -4.69 -4.11
N GLY A 97 -3.38 -5.53 -3.81
CA GLY A 97 -3.22 -6.97 -3.58
C GLY A 97 -2.93 -7.37 -2.14
N GLU A 98 -2.91 -6.45 -1.18
CA GLU A 98 -2.77 -6.77 0.23
C GLU A 98 -3.97 -7.58 0.73
N LYS A 99 -3.71 -8.53 1.62
CA LYS A 99 -4.73 -9.45 2.14
C LYS A 99 -5.32 -8.93 3.43
N LEU A 100 -6.57 -8.47 3.39
CA LEU A 100 -7.32 -8.02 4.55
C LEU A 100 -8.48 -8.97 4.85
N ILE A 101 -8.69 -9.29 6.13
CA ILE A 101 -9.82 -10.11 6.58
C ILE A 101 -10.65 -9.26 7.54
N LEU A 102 -11.81 -8.79 7.06
CA LEU A 102 -12.70 -7.92 7.81
C LEU A 102 -13.73 -8.77 8.57
N LEU A 103 -13.59 -8.83 9.89
CA LEU A 103 -14.56 -9.44 10.80
C LEU A 103 -15.48 -8.34 11.34
N THR A 104 -16.66 -8.22 10.77
CA THR A 104 -17.64 -7.19 11.15
C THR A 104 -18.72 -7.80 12.02
N ALA A 105 -18.75 -7.44 13.29
CA ALA A 105 -19.83 -7.89 14.16
C ALA A 105 -21.16 -7.26 13.74
N ASP A 106 -22.24 -8.01 13.82
CA ASP A 106 -23.56 -7.55 13.39
C ASP A 106 -24.65 -7.91 14.42
N ARG A 107 -25.80 -7.28 14.28
CA ARG A 107 -27.02 -7.72 14.95
C ARG A 107 -27.51 -9.01 14.32
N PRO A 108 -28.18 -9.88 15.09
CA PRO A 108 -28.83 -11.04 14.51
C PRO A 108 -29.97 -10.60 13.56
N PRO A 109 -30.34 -11.44 12.58
CA PRO A 109 -31.29 -11.07 11.51
C PRO A 109 -32.62 -10.47 12.00
N GLU A 110 -33.13 -10.93 13.14
CA GLU A 110 -34.38 -10.43 13.74
C GLU A 110 -34.32 -8.98 14.22
N LEU A 111 -33.12 -8.38 14.32
CA LEU A 111 -32.89 -6.99 14.71
C LEU A 111 -32.54 -6.07 13.53
N ILE A 112 -32.53 -6.59 12.32
CA ILE A 112 -32.29 -5.77 11.14
C ILE A 112 -33.61 -5.18 10.64
N ASP A 113 -33.57 -3.90 10.22
CA ASP A 113 -34.73 -3.14 9.70
C ASP A 113 -35.92 -2.95 10.68
N CYS A 114 -35.71 -3.15 11.97
CA CYS A 114 -36.74 -2.97 13.00
C CYS A 114 -36.50 -1.75 13.90
N GLY A 115 -35.56 -0.87 13.57
CA GLY A 115 -35.21 0.30 14.38
C GLY A 115 -34.29 -0.02 15.56
N ALA A 116 -33.65 -1.18 15.59
CA ALA A 116 -32.67 -1.52 16.60
C ALA A 116 -31.45 -0.58 16.52
N ASN A 117 -30.90 -0.20 17.68
CA ASN A 117 -29.79 0.72 17.77
C ASN A 117 -28.56 0.18 17.02
N GLN A 118 -27.93 1.04 16.19
CA GLN A 118 -26.68 0.76 15.47
C GLN A 118 -26.79 -0.50 14.57
N ALA A 119 -27.97 -0.78 14.02
CA ALA A 119 -28.23 -1.85 13.07
C ALA A 119 -28.35 -1.26 11.66
N ILE A 120 -27.61 -1.85 10.71
CA ILE A 120 -27.67 -1.52 9.29
C ILE A 120 -27.61 -2.80 8.47
N ARG A 121 -27.87 -2.72 7.19
CA ARG A 121 -27.72 -3.88 6.27
C ARG A 121 -26.26 -4.06 5.91
N GLN A 122 -25.51 -4.89 6.69
CA GLN A 122 -24.07 -5.13 6.48
C GLN A 122 -23.77 -6.19 5.40
N PRO A 123 -24.53 -7.30 5.27
CA PRO A 123 -24.27 -8.24 4.18
C PRO A 123 -24.33 -7.57 2.81
N GLY A 124 -23.26 -7.74 2.02
CA GLY A 124 -23.16 -7.17 0.68
C GLY A 124 -22.85 -5.67 0.60
N MET A 125 -22.64 -4.95 1.70
CA MET A 125 -22.42 -3.50 1.68
C MET A 125 -21.14 -3.07 0.95
N PHE A 126 -20.15 -3.93 0.86
CA PHE A 126 -18.90 -3.66 0.12
C PHE A 126 -18.98 -4.02 -1.36
N ALA A 127 -20.17 -4.40 -1.84
CA ALA A 127 -20.44 -4.74 -3.24
C ALA A 127 -19.42 -5.72 -3.83
N SER A 128 -18.75 -5.37 -4.92
CA SER A 128 -17.81 -6.23 -5.65
C SER A 128 -16.34 -6.05 -5.23
N HIS A 129 -16.05 -5.25 -4.19
CA HIS A 129 -14.66 -4.96 -3.81
C HIS A 129 -13.98 -6.08 -3.01
N PRO A 130 -14.64 -6.81 -2.09
CA PRO A 130 -14.02 -7.98 -1.50
C PRO A 130 -13.91 -9.11 -2.52
N SER A 131 -12.80 -9.86 -2.47
CA SER A 131 -12.62 -11.08 -3.29
C SER A 131 -13.59 -12.18 -2.89
N GLN A 132 -13.96 -12.22 -1.59
CA GLN A 132 -14.96 -13.09 -1.02
C GLN A 132 -15.75 -12.35 0.06
N ALA A 133 -17.07 -12.61 0.14
CA ALA A 133 -17.93 -12.08 1.18
C ALA A 133 -18.78 -13.22 1.78
N LEU A 134 -18.70 -13.39 3.10
CA LEU A 134 -19.47 -14.33 3.87
C LEU A 134 -20.39 -13.60 4.83
N SER A 135 -21.64 -14.05 4.96
CA SER A 135 -22.49 -13.73 6.11
C SER A 135 -22.70 -15.01 6.90
N LEU A 136 -22.07 -15.09 8.07
CA LEU A 136 -22.23 -16.25 8.95
C LEU A 136 -23.63 -16.26 9.57
N PRO A 137 -24.18 -17.41 9.89
CA PRO A 137 -25.38 -17.50 10.69
C PRO A 137 -25.10 -17.06 12.13
N ARG A 138 -26.15 -16.71 12.87
CA ARG A 138 -26.06 -16.54 14.32
C ARG A 138 -25.52 -17.83 14.96
N PRO A 139 -24.58 -17.74 15.93
CA PRO A 139 -24.06 -18.91 16.63
C PRO A 139 -25.16 -19.83 17.13
N SER A 140 -25.13 -21.10 16.72
CA SER A 140 -26.07 -22.14 17.12
C SER A 140 -25.35 -23.48 17.24
N GLN A 141 -25.72 -24.29 18.25
CA GLN A 141 -25.19 -25.65 18.41
C GLN A 141 -25.72 -26.62 17.33
N ASP A 142 -26.82 -26.27 16.66
CA ASP A 142 -27.36 -27.04 15.53
C ASP A 142 -26.47 -26.98 14.29
N ILE A 143 -25.57 -26.03 14.24
CA ILE A 143 -24.57 -25.88 13.17
C ILE A 143 -23.26 -26.47 13.68
N SER A 144 -22.72 -27.47 13.01
CA SER A 144 -21.51 -28.15 13.48
C SER A 144 -20.28 -27.23 13.42
N ALA A 145 -19.33 -27.41 14.35
CA ALA A 145 -18.03 -26.69 14.30
C ALA A 145 -17.27 -26.98 13.01
N ARG A 146 -17.42 -28.17 12.43
CA ARG A 146 -16.82 -28.57 11.14
C ARG A 146 -17.37 -27.74 9.97
N TRP A 147 -18.67 -27.46 9.98
CA TRP A 147 -19.25 -26.55 8.96
C TRP A 147 -18.64 -25.16 9.03
N LEU A 148 -18.53 -24.62 10.25
CA LEU A 148 -17.97 -23.29 10.45
C LEU A 148 -16.54 -23.21 9.92
N VAL A 149 -15.64 -24.10 10.36
CA VAL A 149 -14.25 -24.07 9.95
C VAL A 149 -14.07 -24.35 8.45
N SER A 150 -14.85 -25.27 7.85
CA SER A 150 -14.79 -25.53 6.40
C SER A 150 -15.25 -24.34 5.57
N THR A 151 -16.28 -23.62 6.03
CA THR A 151 -16.77 -22.40 5.35
C THR A 151 -15.74 -21.27 5.39
N LEU A 152 -15.09 -21.10 6.55
CA LEU A 152 -13.99 -20.14 6.70
C LEU A 152 -12.80 -20.50 5.81
N ASP A 153 -12.36 -21.76 5.85
CA ASP A 153 -11.23 -22.23 5.06
C ASP A 153 -11.47 -22.08 3.55
N GLN A 154 -12.70 -22.26 3.09
CA GLN A 154 -13.04 -22.04 1.68
C GLN A 154 -12.84 -20.58 1.28
N ALA A 155 -13.31 -19.63 2.09
CA ALA A 155 -13.17 -18.21 1.79
C ALA A 155 -11.72 -17.73 1.92
N LEU A 156 -11.03 -18.15 2.98
CA LEU A 156 -9.65 -17.75 3.27
C LEU A 156 -8.66 -18.41 2.31
N GLY A 157 -8.88 -19.67 1.95
CA GLY A 157 -8.05 -20.39 0.98
C GLY A 157 -8.16 -19.84 -0.44
N ALA A 158 -9.28 -19.19 -0.76
CA ALA A 158 -9.46 -18.48 -2.03
C ALA A 158 -8.84 -17.05 -2.04
N LEU A 159 -8.39 -16.55 -0.90
CA LEU A 159 -7.81 -15.21 -0.77
C LEU A 159 -6.38 -15.16 -1.31
N HIS A 160 -6.23 -14.86 -2.59
CA HIS A 160 -4.92 -14.66 -3.23
C HIS A 160 -4.45 -13.20 -3.14
N CYS A 161 -5.39 -12.26 -3.27
CA CYS A 161 -5.16 -10.83 -3.16
C CYS A 161 -6.46 -10.11 -2.76
N GLY A 162 -6.34 -8.90 -2.22
CA GLY A 162 -7.47 -8.08 -1.80
C GLY A 162 -8.06 -8.52 -0.47
N GLY A 163 -9.33 -8.26 -0.24
CA GLY A 163 -9.96 -8.48 1.06
C GLY A 163 -11.06 -9.54 1.07
N VAL A 164 -11.26 -10.17 2.22
CA VAL A 164 -12.42 -11.01 2.55
C VAL A 164 -13.27 -10.26 3.58
N HIS A 165 -14.57 -10.21 3.37
CA HIS A 165 -15.54 -9.74 4.36
C HIS A 165 -16.26 -10.90 5.00
N ILE A 166 -16.21 -10.98 6.32
CA ILE A 166 -16.93 -11.99 7.13
C ILE A 166 -17.85 -11.25 8.10
N ASN A 167 -19.14 -11.22 7.81
CA ASN A 167 -20.15 -10.65 8.68
C ASN A 167 -20.53 -11.64 9.76
N CYS A 168 -20.43 -11.23 11.04
CA CYS A 168 -20.54 -12.08 12.22
C CYS A 168 -21.68 -11.61 13.12
N PRO A 169 -22.93 -12.10 12.95
CA PRO A 169 -24.05 -11.74 13.81
C PRO A 169 -23.94 -12.42 15.17
N PHE A 170 -24.07 -11.63 16.24
CA PHE A 170 -24.09 -12.11 17.63
C PHE A 170 -25.36 -11.65 18.36
N ALA A 171 -26.07 -12.58 18.95
CA ALA A 171 -27.20 -12.28 19.83
C ALA A 171 -26.75 -11.98 21.26
N GLU A 172 -27.51 -11.18 21.96
CA GLU A 172 -27.31 -10.91 23.39
C GLU A 172 -27.72 -12.12 24.27
N PRO A 173 -27.14 -12.26 25.48
CA PRO A 173 -26.09 -11.40 26.06
C PRO A 173 -24.71 -11.61 25.40
N LEU A 174 -23.94 -10.51 25.28
CA LEU A 174 -22.58 -10.50 24.69
C LEU A 174 -21.50 -10.67 25.76
N TYR A 175 -21.82 -10.28 26.98
CA TYR A 175 -20.94 -10.31 28.14
C TYR A 175 -21.35 -11.46 29.06
N GLY A 176 -20.40 -12.02 29.76
CA GLY A 176 -20.60 -13.09 30.74
C GLY A 176 -19.35 -13.94 30.90
N ASP A 177 -19.31 -14.67 32.00
CA ASP A 177 -18.23 -15.61 32.27
C ASP A 177 -18.30 -16.82 31.33
N MET A 178 -17.16 -17.44 31.11
CA MET A 178 -17.10 -18.71 30.37
C MET A 178 -17.63 -19.84 31.26
N ASP A 179 -18.47 -20.68 30.67
CA ASP A 179 -18.96 -21.92 31.25
C ASP A 179 -18.79 -23.08 30.25
N ASP A 180 -19.29 -24.23 30.55
CA ASP A 180 -19.15 -25.41 29.70
C ASP A 180 -20.11 -25.43 28.50
N THR A 181 -20.93 -24.38 28.32
CA THR A 181 -21.88 -24.31 27.19
C THR A 181 -21.11 -24.35 25.86
N GLY A 182 -21.37 -25.37 25.06
CA GLY A 182 -20.74 -25.58 23.76
C GLY A 182 -19.33 -26.19 23.80
N ALA A 183 -18.87 -26.70 24.95
CA ALA A 183 -17.58 -27.41 25.02
C ALA A 183 -17.56 -28.66 24.13
N GLU A 184 -18.63 -29.48 24.14
CA GLU A 184 -18.76 -30.64 23.26
C GLU A 184 -18.82 -30.24 21.78
N TRP A 185 -19.49 -29.12 21.45
CA TRP A 185 -19.52 -28.58 20.10
C TRP A 185 -18.12 -28.24 19.61
N GLN A 186 -17.30 -27.59 20.44
CA GLN A 186 -15.95 -27.23 20.14
C GLN A 186 -15.04 -28.47 19.96
N GLN A 187 -15.26 -29.52 20.76
CA GLN A 187 -14.56 -30.80 20.70
C GLN A 187 -14.81 -31.59 19.39
N GLN A 188 -15.83 -31.25 18.61
CA GLN A 188 -16.06 -31.88 17.29
C GLN A 188 -14.87 -31.68 16.32
N LEU A 189 -14.01 -30.73 16.57
CA LEU A 189 -12.80 -30.45 15.75
C LEU A 189 -11.61 -31.35 16.15
N GLY A 190 -11.69 -32.08 17.27
CA GLY A 190 -10.69 -33.06 17.71
C GLY A 190 -9.27 -32.51 17.75
N ASP A 191 -8.35 -33.21 17.09
CA ASP A 191 -6.93 -32.91 17.01
C ASP A 191 -6.59 -31.68 16.14
N TRP A 192 -7.58 -31.11 15.43
CA TRP A 192 -7.39 -29.86 14.71
C TRP A 192 -6.88 -28.72 15.61
N TRP A 193 -7.27 -28.71 16.89
CA TRP A 193 -6.82 -27.70 17.87
C TRP A 193 -5.30 -27.75 18.13
N GLN A 194 -4.65 -28.91 17.91
CA GLN A 194 -3.21 -29.10 18.05
C GLN A 194 -2.48 -29.00 16.70
N SER A 195 -3.24 -28.96 15.60
CA SER A 195 -2.70 -28.84 14.25
C SER A 195 -2.35 -27.39 13.91
N ASP A 196 -1.35 -27.19 13.07
CA ASP A 196 -1.00 -25.90 12.45
C ASP A 196 -1.65 -25.70 11.06
N LYS A 197 -2.53 -26.62 10.64
CA LYS A 197 -3.07 -26.70 9.28
C LYS A 197 -4.55 -26.35 9.24
N PRO A 198 -5.03 -25.69 8.14
CA PRO A 198 -6.46 -25.53 7.90
C PRO A 198 -7.17 -26.89 7.90
N TRP A 199 -8.45 -26.91 8.24
CA TRP A 199 -9.30 -28.08 8.14
C TRP A 199 -9.46 -28.52 6.69
N LEU A 200 -9.72 -27.56 5.79
CA LEU A 200 -9.74 -27.75 4.35
C LEU A 200 -8.58 -26.98 3.72
N ARG A 201 -7.66 -27.69 3.10
CA ARG A 201 -6.51 -27.06 2.41
C ARG A 201 -6.86 -26.73 0.97
N HIS A 202 -6.59 -25.52 0.59
CA HIS A 202 -6.63 -25.06 -0.81
C HIS A 202 -5.22 -24.99 -1.38
N SER A 203 -5.05 -25.49 -2.59
CA SER A 203 -3.82 -25.33 -3.35
C SER A 203 -4.14 -24.65 -4.66
N LEU A 204 -3.56 -23.47 -4.89
CA LEU A 204 -3.58 -22.80 -6.17
C LEU A 204 -2.23 -22.94 -6.84
N HIS A 205 -2.24 -23.50 -8.04
CA HIS A 205 -1.05 -23.56 -8.89
C HIS A 205 -1.14 -22.45 -9.93
N LEU A 206 -0.44 -21.33 -9.69
CA LEU A 206 -0.20 -20.32 -10.71
C LEU A 206 1.08 -20.72 -11.44
N GLU A 207 0.95 -21.46 -12.54
CA GLU A 207 2.08 -21.77 -13.39
C GLU A 207 2.40 -20.57 -14.27
N SER A 208 3.64 -20.10 -14.22
CA SER A 208 4.17 -19.17 -15.19
C SER A 208 4.47 -19.93 -16.48
N GLU A 209 3.76 -19.62 -17.55
CA GLU A 209 4.02 -20.22 -18.84
C GLU A 209 5.29 -19.63 -19.45
N LYS A 210 6.31 -20.47 -19.62
CA LYS A 210 7.54 -20.08 -20.32
C LYS A 210 7.21 -19.70 -21.77
N GLN A 211 7.55 -18.48 -22.18
CA GLN A 211 7.36 -18.03 -23.54
C GLN A 211 8.39 -18.72 -24.45
N ARG A 212 7.92 -19.62 -25.33
CA ARG A 212 8.77 -20.46 -26.19
C ARG A 212 9.68 -19.66 -27.12
N ASP A 213 9.23 -18.46 -27.50
CA ASP A 213 9.96 -17.54 -28.39
C ASP A 213 10.87 -16.56 -27.62
N TRP A 214 11.06 -16.74 -26.29
CA TRP A 214 11.92 -15.88 -25.47
C TRP A 214 13.36 -15.78 -26.00
N PHE A 215 13.96 -16.90 -26.42
CA PHE A 215 15.32 -16.94 -26.96
C PHE A 215 15.49 -16.08 -28.21
N PHE A 216 14.41 -15.86 -28.97
CA PHE A 216 14.39 -14.92 -30.09
C PHE A 216 14.22 -13.48 -29.61
N TRP A 217 13.25 -13.22 -28.72
CA TRP A 217 12.91 -11.87 -28.29
C TRP A 217 14.00 -11.21 -27.44
N ARG A 218 14.70 -11.95 -26.58
CA ARG A 218 15.81 -11.41 -25.78
C ARG A 218 16.97 -10.87 -26.64
N GLN A 219 17.01 -11.19 -27.93
CA GLN A 219 17.99 -10.68 -28.89
C GLN A 219 17.56 -9.40 -29.60
N LYS A 220 16.34 -8.96 -29.39
CA LYS A 220 15.76 -7.77 -30.02
C LYS A 220 16.03 -6.50 -29.19
N ARG A 221 15.72 -5.35 -29.76
CA ARG A 221 15.71 -4.08 -29.02
C ARG A 221 14.51 -4.09 -28.10
N GLY A 222 14.76 -4.14 -26.80
CA GLY A 222 13.72 -4.19 -25.79
C GLY A 222 13.77 -3.01 -24.84
N VAL A 223 12.66 -2.74 -24.19
CA VAL A 223 12.51 -1.78 -23.09
C VAL A 223 11.86 -2.49 -21.91
N VAL A 224 12.41 -2.26 -20.72
CA VAL A 224 11.79 -2.72 -19.46
C VAL A 224 11.11 -1.53 -18.78
N VAL A 225 9.84 -1.71 -18.41
CA VAL A 225 9.10 -0.79 -17.55
C VAL A 225 8.86 -1.49 -16.23
N ALA A 226 9.36 -0.92 -15.15
CA ALA A 226 9.23 -1.50 -13.82
C ALA A 226 8.27 -0.66 -12.97
N GLY A 227 7.12 -1.25 -12.62
CA GLY A 227 6.15 -0.71 -11.68
C GLY A 227 6.41 -1.18 -10.26
N ARG A 228 5.37 -1.20 -9.42
CA ARG A 228 5.45 -1.63 -8.03
C ARG A 228 5.86 -3.10 -7.92
N MET A 229 6.86 -3.37 -7.09
CA MET A 229 7.34 -4.72 -6.77
C MET A 229 8.07 -4.72 -5.42
N SER A 230 8.47 -5.89 -4.93
CA SER A 230 9.27 -6.01 -3.71
C SER A 230 10.72 -5.54 -3.92
N ALA A 231 11.42 -5.26 -2.81
CA ALA A 231 12.83 -4.86 -2.84
C ALA A 231 13.73 -5.92 -3.51
N GLU A 232 13.46 -7.19 -3.26
CA GLU A 232 14.20 -8.30 -3.84
C GLU A 232 13.95 -8.42 -5.35
N GLU A 233 12.68 -8.34 -5.78
CA GLU A 233 12.32 -8.35 -7.20
C GLU A 233 12.94 -7.16 -7.94
N GLY A 234 12.93 -5.97 -7.33
CA GLY A 234 13.51 -4.76 -7.93
C GLY A 234 14.99 -4.92 -8.28
N VAL A 235 15.78 -5.50 -7.38
CA VAL A 235 17.21 -5.80 -7.63
C VAL A 235 17.38 -6.80 -8.77
N LYS A 236 16.58 -7.88 -8.77
CA LYS A 236 16.62 -8.91 -9.83
C LYS A 236 16.25 -8.34 -11.21
N VAL A 237 15.21 -7.51 -11.26
CA VAL A 237 14.74 -6.84 -12.48
C VAL A 237 15.81 -5.89 -13.02
N ALA A 238 16.45 -5.10 -12.16
CA ALA A 238 17.51 -4.19 -12.57
C ALA A 238 18.71 -4.93 -13.19
N GLU A 239 19.17 -6.01 -12.58
CA GLU A 239 20.27 -6.82 -13.10
C GLU A 239 19.88 -7.56 -14.40
N TRP A 240 18.65 -8.06 -14.48
CA TRP A 240 18.12 -8.72 -15.67
C TRP A 240 18.08 -7.77 -16.88
N ALA A 241 17.53 -6.55 -16.69
CA ALA A 241 17.47 -5.53 -17.73
C ALA A 241 18.87 -5.08 -18.18
N LYS A 242 19.77 -4.86 -17.22
CA LYS A 242 21.18 -4.52 -17.47
C LYS A 242 21.90 -5.61 -18.29
N THR A 243 21.70 -6.86 -17.96
CA THR A 243 22.30 -8.00 -18.67
C THR A 243 21.83 -8.06 -20.12
N LEU A 244 20.54 -7.77 -20.37
CA LEU A 244 19.99 -7.69 -21.73
C LEU A 244 20.43 -6.44 -22.50
N GLY A 245 21.06 -5.46 -21.84
CA GLY A 245 21.36 -4.17 -22.45
C GLY A 245 20.10 -3.38 -22.83
N TRP A 246 18.99 -3.62 -22.13
CA TRP A 246 17.73 -2.93 -22.34
C TRP A 246 17.58 -1.75 -21.37
N PRO A 247 17.12 -0.57 -21.85
CA PRO A 247 16.83 0.53 -20.94
C PRO A 247 15.72 0.12 -19.97
N LEU A 248 15.92 0.49 -18.69
CA LEU A 248 14.97 0.25 -17.62
C LEU A 248 14.37 1.58 -17.17
N ILE A 249 13.06 1.73 -17.35
CA ILE A 249 12.26 2.84 -16.85
C ILE A 249 11.60 2.38 -15.56
N GLY A 250 12.12 2.82 -14.41
CA GLY A 250 11.66 2.41 -13.09
C GLY A 250 10.79 3.48 -12.43
N ASP A 251 9.59 3.07 -11.97
CA ASP A 251 8.74 3.85 -11.07
C ASP A 251 9.38 3.99 -9.69
N VAL A 252 8.99 4.97 -8.91
CA VAL A 252 9.43 5.17 -7.51
C VAL A 252 9.19 3.92 -6.64
N LEU A 253 8.14 3.14 -6.92
CA LEU A 253 7.81 1.90 -6.22
C LEU A 253 8.46 0.64 -6.82
N SER A 254 9.26 0.77 -7.86
CA SER A 254 9.92 -0.38 -8.51
C SER A 254 11.08 -0.95 -7.73
N GLN A 255 11.68 -0.16 -6.84
CA GLN A 255 12.84 -0.53 -6.02
C GLN A 255 14.05 -1.02 -6.81
N THR A 256 14.08 -0.68 -8.11
CA THR A 256 15.15 -1.05 -9.06
C THR A 256 16.42 -0.19 -8.94
N GLY A 257 16.40 0.87 -8.12
CA GLY A 257 17.48 1.86 -8.06
C GLY A 257 17.45 2.87 -9.21
N GLN A 258 16.42 2.84 -10.04
CA GLN A 258 16.22 3.78 -11.16
C GLN A 258 17.51 4.05 -11.93
N PRO A 259 18.07 3.08 -12.65
CA PRO A 259 19.37 3.25 -13.33
C PRO A 259 19.37 4.34 -14.39
N LEU A 260 18.20 4.76 -14.85
CA LEU A 260 17.96 5.92 -15.70
C LEU A 260 17.07 6.92 -14.94
N PRO A 261 17.61 7.68 -13.97
CA PRO A 261 16.81 8.59 -13.16
C PRO A 261 16.14 9.70 -13.97
N CYS A 262 15.14 10.33 -13.38
CA CYS A 262 14.38 11.43 -13.97
C CYS A 262 13.64 11.05 -15.27
N ALA A 263 13.06 9.86 -15.32
CA ALA A 263 12.36 9.38 -16.51
C ALA A 263 11.23 10.32 -16.94
N ASP A 264 10.47 10.87 -15.98
CA ASP A 264 9.41 11.84 -16.29
C ASP A 264 9.96 13.13 -16.95
N LEU A 265 11.23 13.51 -16.70
CA LEU A 265 11.84 14.67 -17.34
C LEU A 265 12.35 14.34 -18.75
N TRP A 266 13.22 13.35 -18.91
CA TRP A 266 13.84 13.07 -20.20
C TRP A 266 12.88 12.45 -21.24
N LEU A 267 11.77 11.85 -20.83
CA LEU A 267 10.68 11.47 -21.74
C LEU A 267 9.92 12.68 -22.31
N GLY A 268 10.16 13.89 -21.83
CA GLY A 268 9.72 15.13 -22.49
C GLY A 268 10.54 15.49 -23.71
N ASN A 269 11.70 14.85 -23.96
CA ASN A 269 12.57 15.10 -25.08
C ASN A 269 12.20 14.23 -26.30
N GLY A 270 12.01 14.84 -27.46
CA GLY A 270 11.60 14.13 -28.67
C GLY A 270 12.61 13.09 -29.17
N LYS A 271 13.92 13.29 -28.92
CA LYS A 271 14.97 12.31 -29.29
C LYS A 271 14.82 11.02 -28.49
N ALA A 272 14.55 11.13 -27.17
CA ALA A 272 14.33 9.96 -26.32
C ALA A 272 13.12 9.16 -26.77
N VAL A 273 12.00 9.83 -27.06
CA VAL A 273 10.77 9.19 -27.53
C VAL A 273 10.99 8.50 -28.89
N SER A 274 11.67 9.17 -29.82
CA SER A 274 11.99 8.60 -31.13
C SER A 274 12.91 7.38 -31.05
N GLU A 275 13.87 7.37 -30.10
CA GLU A 275 14.74 6.21 -29.90
C GLU A 275 13.96 5.05 -29.27
N LEU A 276 13.16 5.30 -28.26
CA LEU A 276 12.30 4.28 -27.63
C LEU A 276 11.26 3.70 -28.60
N ALA A 277 10.82 4.48 -29.58
CA ALA A 277 9.90 3.97 -30.63
C ALA A 277 10.53 2.87 -31.50
N GLN A 278 11.86 2.68 -31.47
CA GLN A 278 12.54 1.58 -32.15
C GLN A 278 12.49 0.26 -31.35
N ALA A 279 11.87 0.24 -30.18
CA ALA A 279 11.73 -0.97 -29.37
C ALA A 279 10.82 -1.99 -30.09
N GLN A 280 11.30 -3.20 -30.26
CA GLN A 280 10.55 -4.31 -30.85
C GLN A 280 9.76 -5.08 -29.78
N ILE A 281 10.23 -5.03 -28.55
CA ILE A 281 9.55 -5.64 -27.40
C ILE A 281 9.57 -4.69 -26.20
N VAL A 282 8.43 -4.60 -25.52
CA VAL A 282 8.31 -3.96 -24.20
C VAL A 282 7.92 -5.03 -23.18
N VAL A 283 8.65 -5.09 -22.08
CA VAL A 283 8.32 -5.95 -20.94
C VAL A 283 8.03 -5.05 -19.75
N GLN A 284 6.76 -4.99 -19.37
CA GLN A 284 6.33 -4.33 -18.14
C GLN A 284 6.30 -5.36 -17.01
N LEU A 285 7.03 -5.09 -15.93
CA LEU A 285 7.09 -5.88 -14.71
C LEU A 285 6.49 -5.06 -13.57
N GLY A 286 5.38 -5.54 -12.99
CA GLY A 286 4.61 -4.76 -12.01
C GLY A 286 3.71 -3.70 -12.65
N SER A 287 2.81 -3.18 -11.84
CA SER A 287 1.81 -2.17 -12.22
C SER A 287 1.91 -0.91 -11.36
N SER A 288 0.91 -0.03 -11.43
CA SER A 288 0.80 1.19 -10.61
C SER A 288 1.88 2.25 -10.90
N LEU A 289 2.04 2.60 -12.18
CA LEU A 289 3.00 3.62 -12.61
C LEU A 289 2.56 5.03 -12.22
N THR A 290 3.51 5.84 -11.75
CA THR A 290 3.31 7.20 -11.25
C THR A 290 3.51 8.27 -12.33
N SER A 291 4.54 8.12 -13.17
CA SER A 291 4.92 9.12 -14.16
C SER A 291 3.87 9.26 -15.27
N LYS A 292 3.40 10.49 -15.46
CA LYS A 292 2.48 10.84 -16.56
C LYS A 292 3.11 10.60 -17.93
N ARG A 293 4.40 10.89 -18.09
CA ARG A 293 5.08 10.75 -19.38
C ARG A 293 5.39 9.31 -19.73
N VAL A 294 5.69 8.48 -18.74
CA VAL A 294 5.78 7.03 -18.96
C VAL A 294 4.45 6.50 -19.47
N LEU A 295 3.33 6.86 -18.84
CA LEU A 295 1.99 6.46 -19.29
C LEU A 295 1.65 6.99 -20.69
N GLN A 296 2.04 8.23 -21.01
CA GLN A 296 1.85 8.83 -22.34
C GLN A 296 2.69 8.12 -23.39
N TRP A 297 3.96 7.82 -23.10
CA TRP A 297 4.80 7.03 -24.00
C TRP A 297 4.24 5.62 -24.21
N GLN A 298 3.80 4.94 -23.16
CA GLN A 298 3.15 3.63 -23.29
C GLN A 298 1.90 3.70 -24.20
N ALA A 299 1.10 4.75 -24.06
CA ALA A 299 -0.11 4.92 -24.88
C ALA A 299 0.19 5.10 -26.39
N THR A 300 1.41 5.48 -26.74
CA THR A 300 1.83 5.73 -28.14
C THR A 300 2.86 4.72 -28.66
N CYS A 301 3.42 3.86 -27.81
CA CYS A 301 4.39 2.87 -28.26
C CYS A 301 3.68 1.68 -28.94
N GLU A 302 4.22 1.24 -30.09
CA GLU A 302 3.68 0.14 -30.88
C GLU A 302 4.74 -0.96 -31.11
N PRO A 303 5.22 -1.63 -30.04
CA PRO A 303 6.20 -2.71 -30.22
C PRO A 303 5.55 -3.95 -30.87
N GLU A 304 6.35 -4.78 -31.52
CA GLU A 304 5.89 -6.07 -32.05
C GLU A 304 5.37 -7.00 -30.93
N LYS A 305 5.91 -6.84 -29.71
CA LYS A 305 5.48 -7.58 -28.50
C LYS A 305 5.37 -6.65 -27.30
N TYR A 306 4.26 -6.77 -26.59
CA TYR A 306 4.07 -6.15 -25.28
C TYR A 306 3.71 -7.23 -24.27
N TRP A 307 4.55 -7.43 -23.23
CA TRP A 307 4.29 -8.36 -22.14
C TRP A 307 4.14 -7.61 -20.85
N LEU A 308 3.04 -7.84 -20.14
CA LEU A 308 2.79 -7.30 -18.80
C LEU A 308 2.73 -8.45 -17.81
N VAL A 309 3.68 -8.48 -16.89
CA VAL A 309 3.84 -9.49 -15.84
C VAL A 309 3.54 -8.84 -14.49
N ASP A 310 2.57 -9.37 -13.78
CA ASP A 310 2.21 -8.94 -12.43
C ASP A 310 1.42 -10.07 -11.75
N ASN A 311 1.59 -10.27 -10.46
CA ASN A 311 0.85 -11.28 -9.70
C ASN A 311 -0.62 -10.91 -9.43
N LEU A 312 -0.99 -9.64 -9.64
CA LEU A 312 -2.38 -9.19 -9.49
C LEU A 312 -3.23 -9.64 -10.68
N PRO A 313 -4.46 -10.05 -10.46
CA PRO A 313 -5.42 -10.31 -11.54
C PRO A 313 -5.84 -8.99 -12.21
N GLY A 314 -6.53 -9.10 -13.34
CA GLY A 314 -7.04 -7.95 -14.06
C GLY A 314 -6.15 -7.53 -15.23
N ARG A 315 -6.65 -6.56 -16.00
CA ARG A 315 -6.00 -6.13 -17.24
C ARG A 315 -4.72 -5.33 -17.01
N LEU A 316 -4.72 -4.42 -16.05
CA LEU A 316 -3.60 -3.57 -15.61
C LEU A 316 -2.87 -2.79 -16.74
N ASP A 317 -3.46 -2.70 -17.92
CA ASP A 317 -2.93 -2.00 -19.08
C ASP A 317 -3.93 -0.96 -19.58
N PRO A 318 -3.84 0.29 -19.12
CA PRO A 318 -4.72 1.38 -19.56
C PRO A 318 -4.51 1.77 -21.03
N ALA A 319 -3.34 1.48 -21.61
CA ALA A 319 -3.00 1.79 -22.99
C ALA A 319 -3.56 0.77 -24.00
N GLN A 320 -4.06 -0.37 -23.52
CA GLN A 320 -4.75 -1.40 -24.33
C GLN A 320 -3.87 -2.04 -25.42
N HIS A 321 -2.61 -2.31 -25.09
CA HIS A 321 -1.68 -2.91 -26.05
C HIS A 321 -2.14 -4.28 -26.55
N ARG A 322 -1.82 -4.55 -27.80
CA ARG A 322 -1.85 -5.91 -28.32
C ARG A 322 -0.67 -6.70 -27.77
N GLY A 323 -0.91 -7.53 -26.75
CA GLY A 323 0.18 -8.20 -26.07
C GLY A 323 -0.28 -9.39 -25.25
N ARG A 324 0.53 -9.77 -24.26
CA ARG A 324 0.22 -10.81 -23.28
C ARG A 324 0.19 -10.24 -21.88
N ARG A 325 -0.87 -10.54 -21.17
CA ARG A 325 -1.00 -10.37 -19.73
C ARG A 325 -0.65 -11.69 -19.05
N LEU A 326 0.41 -11.67 -18.22
CA LEU A 326 0.94 -12.84 -17.51
C LEU A 326 0.70 -12.63 -16.01
N VAL A 327 -0.17 -13.46 -15.41
CA VAL A 327 -0.48 -13.39 -13.97
C VAL A 327 0.39 -14.39 -13.25
N CYS A 328 1.53 -13.92 -12.75
CA CYS A 328 2.49 -14.74 -12.01
C CYS A 328 3.44 -13.85 -11.21
N ALA A 329 4.18 -14.43 -10.28
CA ALA A 329 5.24 -13.74 -9.56
C ALA A 329 6.39 -13.36 -10.51
N ILE A 330 6.90 -12.14 -10.36
CA ILE A 330 7.93 -11.56 -11.24
C ILE A 330 9.21 -12.40 -11.17
N ASP A 331 9.66 -12.78 -9.98
CA ASP A 331 10.87 -13.57 -9.80
C ASP A 331 10.81 -14.92 -10.53
N ARG A 332 9.67 -15.62 -10.45
CA ARG A 332 9.45 -16.88 -11.18
C ARG A 332 9.46 -16.68 -12.69
N TRP A 333 8.90 -15.58 -13.16
CA TRP A 333 8.92 -15.24 -14.56
C TRP A 333 10.35 -14.99 -15.05
N LEU A 334 11.15 -14.26 -14.28
CA LEU A 334 12.57 -14.00 -14.58
C LEU A 334 13.40 -15.29 -14.67
N GLU A 335 13.19 -16.25 -13.75
CA GLU A 335 13.86 -17.56 -13.76
C GLU A 335 13.60 -18.34 -15.06
N GLN A 336 12.40 -18.24 -15.60
CA GLN A 336 12.01 -18.91 -16.85
C GLN A 336 12.44 -18.14 -18.10
N HIS A 337 12.77 -16.85 -17.96
CA HIS A 337 13.18 -15.95 -19.03
C HIS A 337 14.57 -15.38 -18.79
N PRO A 338 15.63 -16.24 -18.75
CA PRO A 338 16.97 -15.81 -18.40
C PRO A 338 17.53 -14.79 -19.39
N ALA A 339 18.20 -13.77 -18.85
CA ALA A 339 18.90 -12.78 -19.64
C ALA A 339 20.14 -13.38 -20.31
N GLU A 340 20.53 -12.79 -21.43
CA GLU A 340 21.81 -13.05 -22.10
C GLU A 340 22.55 -11.72 -22.23
N LYS A 341 23.85 -11.73 -21.90
CA LYS A 341 24.68 -10.52 -21.91
C LYS A 341 24.75 -9.89 -23.29
N ARG A 342 24.32 -8.64 -23.38
CA ARG A 342 24.31 -7.86 -24.61
C ARG A 342 24.79 -6.43 -24.41
N GLN A 343 25.20 -5.79 -25.50
CA GLN A 343 25.50 -4.36 -25.50
C GLN A 343 24.20 -3.54 -25.41
N PRO A 344 24.17 -2.45 -24.66
CA PRO A 344 23.07 -1.50 -24.68
C PRO A 344 22.78 -0.98 -26.09
N TRP A 345 21.49 -0.88 -26.46
CA TRP A 345 21.12 -0.40 -27.79
C TRP A 345 20.71 1.07 -27.85
N PRO A 346 20.08 1.69 -26.83
CA PRO A 346 19.80 3.13 -26.89
C PRO A 346 21.06 3.91 -26.59
N THR A 347 21.31 4.93 -27.38
CA THR A 347 22.54 5.75 -27.29
C THR A 347 22.30 7.11 -26.65
N VAL A 348 21.13 7.75 -26.90
CA VAL A 348 20.81 9.09 -26.38
C VAL A 348 20.23 9.07 -24.97
N ILE A 349 19.50 8.03 -24.58
CA ILE A 349 18.74 7.97 -23.32
C ILE A 349 19.65 8.05 -22.08
N PRO A 350 20.77 7.29 -21.97
CA PRO A 350 21.66 7.41 -20.83
C PRO A 350 22.22 8.83 -20.65
N GLU A 351 22.54 9.49 -21.75
CA GLU A 351 23.06 10.85 -21.70
C GLU A 351 21.98 11.87 -21.32
N LEU A 352 20.78 11.77 -21.90
CA LEU A 352 19.65 12.63 -21.53
C LEU A 352 19.25 12.43 -20.06
N SER A 353 19.25 11.19 -19.57
CA SER A 353 18.99 10.88 -18.17
C SER A 353 20.04 11.52 -17.24
N ARG A 354 21.32 11.44 -17.62
CA ARG A 354 22.42 12.07 -16.89
C ARG A 354 22.27 13.62 -16.85
N GLN A 355 21.90 14.23 -17.97
CA GLN A 355 21.69 15.68 -18.07
C GLN A 355 20.46 16.12 -17.28
N ALA A 356 19.37 15.36 -17.33
CA ALA A 356 18.18 15.59 -16.52
C ALA A 356 18.49 15.50 -15.01
N TRP A 357 19.27 14.53 -14.60
CA TRP A 357 19.74 14.39 -13.23
C TRP A 357 20.61 15.58 -12.80
N GLN A 358 21.54 16.03 -13.65
CA GLN A 358 22.36 17.19 -13.37
C GLN A 358 21.53 18.47 -13.22
N ALA A 359 20.51 18.65 -14.07
CA ALA A 359 19.60 19.79 -13.96
C ALA A 359 18.79 19.74 -12.64
N ALA A 360 18.31 18.56 -12.25
CA ALA A 360 17.62 18.37 -10.98
C ALA A 360 18.53 18.66 -9.77
N VAL A 361 19.77 18.18 -9.79
CA VAL A 361 20.77 18.48 -8.74
C VAL A 361 21.08 19.96 -8.66
N ALA A 362 21.27 20.65 -9.79
CA ALA A 362 21.54 22.07 -9.81
C ALA A 362 20.39 22.92 -9.24
N SER A 363 19.16 22.41 -9.24
CA SER A 363 18.00 23.10 -8.66
C SER A 363 17.78 22.78 -7.18
N SER A 364 18.66 22.02 -6.52
CA SER A 364 18.41 21.46 -5.18
C SER A 364 18.92 22.30 -4.00
N GLU A 365 19.43 23.50 -4.25
CA GLU A 365 20.00 24.36 -3.18
C GLU A 365 18.93 25.08 -2.37
N ASP A 366 17.85 25.53 -3.01
CA ASP A 366 16.74 26.20 -2.35
C ASP A 366 16.03 25.26 -1.37
N PHE A 367 15.45 25.80 -0.30
CA PHE A 367 14.68 25.02 0.67
C PHE A 367 13.23 24.90 0.20
N GLY A 368 12.89 23.80 -0.47
CA GLY A 368 11.62 23.60 -1.11
C GLY A 368 11.21 22.14 -1.27
N GLU A 369 9.99 21.92 -1.76
CA GLU A 369 9.39 20.61 -1.91
C GLU A 369 10.06 19.75 -3.00
N ALA A 370 10.36 20.37 -4.16
CA ALA A 370 11.05 19.69 -5.25
C ALA A 370 12.49 19.31 -4.86
N GLN A 371 13.14 20.18 -4.11
CA GLN A 371 14.51 19.97 -3.64
C GLN A 371 14.58 18.92 -2.55
N LEU A 372 13.57 18.83 -1.68
CA LEU A 372 13.43 17.71 -0.74
C LEU A 372 13.36 16.38 -1.49
N ALA A 373 12.53 16.30 -2.54
CA ALA A 373 12.39 15.11 -3.36
C ALA A 373 13.73 14.70 -4.00
N GLN A 374 14.49 15.65 -4.54
CA GLN A 374 15.81 15.39 -5.11
C GLN A 374 16.82 14.91 -4.07
N ARG A 375 16.80 15.50 -2.88
CA ARG A 375 17.73 15.17 -1.78
C ARG A 375 17.31 13.94 -0.97
N ILE A 376 16.15 13.36 -1.19
CA ILE A 376 15.53 12.34 -0.33
C ILE A 376 16.49 11.20 0.04
N ARG A 377 17.34 10.76 -0.89
CA ARG A 377 18.33 9.70 -0.65
C ARG A 377 19.25 9.98 0.53
N ARG A 378 19.57 11.26 0.82
CA ARG A 378 20.44 11.66 1.94
C ARG A 378 19.79 11.46 3.30
N TYR A 379 18.45 11.43 3.33
CA TYR A 379 17.64 11.41 4.54
C TYR A 379 17.09 10.04 4.88
N LEU A 380 17.32 9.06 4.00
CA LEU A 380 16.88 7.69 4.24
C LEU A 380 17.65 7.07 5.42
N PRO A 381 16.96 6.46 6.39
CA PRO A 381 17.63 5.75 7.48
C PRO A 381 18.34 4.48 6.98
N ASP A 382 19.50 4.20 7.56
CA ASP A 382 20.22 2.97 7.26
C ASP A 382 19.38 1.75 7.62
N GLN A 383 19.34 0.75 6.72
CA GLN A 383 18.52 -0.46 6.86
C GLN A 383 17.04 -0.18 7.15
N GLY A 384 16.59 1.00 6.81
CA GLY A 384 15.22 1.46 7.02
C GLY A 384 14.32 1.23 5.82
N GLN A 385 13.28 2.06 5.74
CA GLN A 385 12.28 2.05 4.67
C GLN A 385 11.67 3.43 4.47
N LEU A 386 11.07 3.63 3.30
CA LEU A 386 10.41 4.87 2.91
C LEU A 386 8.90 4.63 2.69
N PHE A 387 8.06 5.47 3.27
CA PHE A 387 6.65 5.57 2.91
C PHE A 387 6.40 6.90 2.21
N VAL A 388 5.85 6.86 1.00
CA VAL A 388 5.59 8.04 0.17
C VAL A 388 4.09 8.28 0.06
N GLY A 389 3.64 9.46 0.47
CA GLY A 389 2.26 9.92 0.32
C GLY A 389 1.91 10.23 -1.13
N ASN A 390 0.62 10.27 -1.41
CA ASN A 390 0.08 10.55 -2.73
C ASN A 390 0.13 12.05 -3.11
N SER A 391 -0.55 12.42 -4.19
CA SER A 391 -0.63 13.77 -4.73
C SER A 391 0.69 14.25 -5.34
N LEU A 392 1.20 15.43 -4.98
CA LEU A 392 2.41 16.01 -5.58
C LEU A 392 3.68 15.31 -5.08
N VAL A 393 3.75 14.94 -3.80
CA VAL A 393 4.93 14.35 -3.16
C VAL A 393 5.46 13.13 -3.93
N VAL A 394 4.61 12.13 -4.21
CA VAL A 394 5.05 10.93 -4.94
C VAL A 394 5.55 11.24 -6.34
N ARG A 395 4.95 12.22 -7.00
CA ARG A 395 5.32 12.63 -8.36
C ARG A 395 6.67 13.35 -8.40
N LEU A 396 6.94 14.19 -7.42
CA LEU A 396 8.24 14.87 -7.32
C LEU A 396 9.35 13.86 -6.99
N ILE A 397 9.10 12.93 -6.08
CA ILE A 397 10.07 11.87 -5.74
C ILE A 397 10.32 10.97 -6.97
N ASP A 398 9.28 10.56 -7.69
CA ASP A 398 9.42 9.76 -8.92
C ASP A 398 10.21 10.49 -10.01
N ALA A 399 9.94 11.80 -10.20
CA ALA A 399 10.54 12.60 -11.25
C ALA A 399 11.97 13.08 -10.95
N LEU A 400 12.32 13.31 -9.68
CA LEU A 400 13.53 14.05 -9.30
C LEU A 400 14.49 13.25 -8.41
N SER A 401 14.10 12.07 -7.90
CA SER A 401 14.97 11.27 -7.02
C SER A 401 15.67 10.13 -7.75
N GLN A 402 16.64 9.55 -7.07
CA GLN A 402 17.23 8.25 -7.36
C GLN A 402 17.37 7.48 -6.07
N LEU A 403 16.41 6.58 -5.79
CA LEU A 403 16.42 5.74 -4.60
C LEU A 403 17.40 4.59 -4.76
N PRO A 404 17.99 4.06 -3.66
CA PRO A 404 18.87 2.90 -3.76
C PRO A 404 18.14 1.65 -4.23
N ALA A 405 18.79 0.81 -5.05
CA ALA A 405 18.23 -0.48 -5.43
C ALA A 405 18.01 -1.36 -4.21
N GLY A 406 16.84 -2.01 -4.15
CA GLY A 406 16.48 -2.88 -3.03
C GLY A 406 16.12 -2.14 -1.73
N TYR A 407 16.03 -0.82 -1.74
CA TYR A 407 15.55 -0.06 -0.59
C TYR A 407 14.02 -0.12 -0.53
N PRO A 408 13.40 -0.60 0.58
CA PRO A 408 11.96 -0.77 0.63
C PRO A 408 11.20 0.56 0.55
N VAL A 409 10.30 0.68 -0.41
CA VAL A 409 9.44 1.86 -0.63
C VAL A 409 8.00 1.43 -0.68
N TYR A 410 7.15 2.10 0.11
CA TYR A 410 5.72 1.83 0.22
C TYR A 410 4.89 3.06 -0.09
N SER A 411 3.69 2.85 -0.60
CA SER A 411 2.68 3.88 -0.84
C SER A 411 1.30 3.25 -1.05
N ASN A 412 0.23 4.04 -0.95
CA ASN A 412 -1.13 3.64 -1.31
C ASN A 412 -1.42 4.08 -2.75
N ARG A 413 -0.97 3.30 -3.74
CA ARG A 413 -1.06 3.63 -5.17
C ARG A 413 -2.09 2.78 -5.94
N GLY A 414 -3.07 2.21 -5.24
CA GLY A 414 -4.21 1.55 -5.85
C GLY A 414 -5.27 2.57 -6.28
N ALA A 415 -6.09 3.03 -5.33
CA ALA A 415 -7.02 4.14 -5.52
C ALA A 415 -6.34 5.51 -5.46
N SER A 416 -5.14 5.57 -4.89
CA SER A 416 -4.31 6.78 -4.78
C SER A 416 -4.98 7.92 -4.00
N GLY A 417 -5.80 7.60 -2.99
CA GLY A 417 -6.43 8.57 -2.09
C GLY A 417 -5.40 9.27 -1.18
N ILE A 418 -5.82 10.35 -0.55
CA ILE A 418 -5.01 11.05 0.46
C ILE A 418 -5.38 10.65 1.89
N ASP A 419 -6.40 9.81 2.04
CA ASP A 419 -6.86 9.25 3.31
C ASP A 419 -6.00 8.07 3.77
N GLY A 420 -5.88 7.89 5.08
CA GLY A 420 -5.24 6.74 5.71
C GLY A 420 -3.73 6.62 5.51
N LEU A 421 -3.04 7.65 4.99
CA LEU A 421 -1.61 7.57 4.68
C LEU A 421 -0.76 7.47 5.95
N LEU A 422 -1.10 8.20 7.01
CA LEU A 422 -0.40 8.16 8.29
C LEU A 422 -0.60 6.79 8.96
N ALA A 423 -1.84 6.30 8.95
CA ALA A 423 -2.18 4.99 9.49
C ALA A 423 -1.43 3.86 8.75
N THR A 424 -1.38 3.94 7.41
CA THR A 424 -0.64 2.95 6.60
C THR A 424 0.86 3.00 6.91
N ALA A 425 1.46 4.20 7.02
CA ALA A 425 2.87 4.35 7.40
C ALA A 425 3.17 3.75 8.79
N ALA A 426 2.27 3.94 9.77
CA ALA A 426 2.36 3.31 11.09
C ALA A 426 2.30 1.77 10.98
N GLY A 427 1.42 1.23 10.14
CA GLY A 427 1.31 -0.21 9.88
C GLY A 427 2.58 -0.79 9.26
N VAL A 428 3.12 -0.12 8.25
CA VAL A 428 4.39 -0.51 7.61
C VAL A 428 5.53 -0.55 8.63
N GLN A 429 5.65 0.47 9.48
CA GLN A 429 6.68 0.52 10.52
C GLN A 429 6.50 -0.61 11.54
N ARG A 430 5.28 -0.85 12.02
CA ARG A 430 5.02 -1.88 13.04
C ARG A 430 5.29 -3.31 12.55
N ALA A 431 4.96 -3.60 11.28
CA ALA A 431 5.18 -4.93 10.72
C ALA A 431 6.66 -5.26 10.54
N SER A 432 7.46 -4.28 10.14
CA SER A 432 8.88 -4.46 9.84
C SER A 432 9.80 -4.18 11.04
N ALA A 433 9.34 -3.39 12.01
CA ALA A 433 10.13 -2.83 13.11
C ALA A 433 11.40 -2.08 12.63
N ARG A 434 11.38 -1.54 11.40
CA ARG A 434 12.50 -0.79 10.81
C ARG A 434 12.32 0.71 11.01
N PRO A 435 13.43 1.48 11.10
CA PRO A 435 13.37 2.93 10.98
C PRO A 435 12.64 3.33 9.70
N THR A 436 11.65 4.23 9.82
CA THR A 436 10.75 4.57 8.72
C THR A 436 10.73 6.07 8.50
N LEU A 437 11.05 6.49 7.26
CA LEU A 437 10.79 7.84 6.80
C LEU A 437 9.43 7.85 6.08
N ALA A 438 8.48 8.65 6.58
CA ALA A 438 7.19 8.87 5.92
C ALA A 438 7.11 10.32 5.44
N ILE A 439 6.70 10.55 4.19
CA ILE A 439 6.57 11.88 3.62
C ILE A 439 5.17 12.04 3.04
N VAL A 440 4.43 13.03 3.51
CA VAL A 440 3.07 13.34 3.08
C VAL A 440 2.87 14.85 2.91
N GLY A 441 1.87 15.26 2.13
CA GLY A 441 1.44 16.65 2.08
C GLY A 441 0.58 17.05 3.28
N ASP A 442 0.42 18.36 3.49
CA ASP A 442 -0.38 18.96 4.57
C ASP A 442 -1.85 18.51 4.56
N LEU A 443 -2.53 18.52 3.40
CA LEU A 443 -3.92 18.04 3.33
C LEU A 443 -4.04 16.55 3.64
N SER A 444 -3.06 15.75 3.26
CA SER A 444 -3.03 14.32 3.60
C SER A 444 -2.90 14.11 5.11
N ALA A 445 -1.98 14.87 5.76
CA ALA A 445 -1.79 14.82 7.19
C ALA A 445 -3.04 15.30 7.95
N LEU A 446 -3.67 16.39 7.47
CA LEU A 446 -4.89 16.91 8.05
C LEU A 446 -6.07 15.95 7.91
N TYR A 447 -6.20 15.31 6.74
CA TYR A 447 -7.26 14.34 6.47
C TYR A 447 -7.19 13.12 7.40
N ASP A 448 -5.97 12.69 7.74
CA ASP A 448 -5.71 11.50 8.55
C ASP A 448 -5.20 11.84 9.97
N LEU A 449 -5.63 12.99 10.51
CA LEU A 449 -5.08 13.58 11.73
C LEU A 449 -5.19 12.65 12.93
N ASN A 450 -6.32 11.91 13.07
CA ASN A 450 -6.53 10.97 14.18
C ASN A 450 -5.47 9.86 14.22
N SER A 451 -4.89 9.52 13.07
CA SER A 451 -3.85 8.49 12.95
C SER A 451 -2.50 8.89 13.55
N LEU A 452 -2.30 10.16 13.95
CA LEU A 452 -1.17 10.56 14.78
C LEU A 452 -1.14 9.79 16.11
N ALA A 453 -2.31 9.40 16.64
CA ALA A 453 -2.39 8.53 17.81
C ALA A 453 -1.69 7.16 17.60
N LEU A 454 -1.66 6.65 16.38
CA LEU A 454 -0.99 5.40 16.04
C LEU A 454 0.54 5.54 16.05
N LEU A 455 1.06 6.72 15.68
CA LEU A 455 2.50 6.97 15.61
C LEU A 455 3.16 6.93 17.00
N ARG A 456 2.44 7.28 18.07
CA ARG A 456 2.94 7.18 19.45
C ARG A 456 3.44 5.78 19.83
N GLN A 457 2.97 4.75 19.15
CA GLN A 457 3.28 3.35 19.43
C GLN A 457 4.34 2.78 18.46
N ALA A 458 5.11 3.63 17.80
CA ALA A 458 6.18 3.19 16.91
C ALA A 458 7.25 2.40 17.71
N SER A 459 7.57 1.20 17.23
CA SER A 459 8.54 0.30 17.86
C SER A 459 10.00 0.59 17.48
N ALA A 460 10.20 1.37 16.41
CA ALA A 460 11.48 1.91 15.95
C ALA A 460 11.26 3.35 15.49
N PRO A 461 12.32 4.16 15.30
CA PRO A 461 12.17 5.54 14.86
C PRO A 461 11.27 5.67 13.64
N LEU A 462 10.22 6.49 13.74
CA LEU A 462 9.36 6.87 12.63
C LEU A 462 9.41 8.39 12.50
N VAL A 463 9.97 8.85 11.40
CA VAL A 463 10.00 10.29 11.06
C VAL A 463 8.91 10.57 10.06
N LEU A 464 7.93 11.37 10.46
CA LEU A 464 6.88 11.88 9.59
C LEU A 464 7.25 13.29 9.12
N ILE A 465 7.63 13.43 7.85
CA ILE A 465 7.77 14.74 7.21
C ILE A 465 6.42 15.15 6.62
N VAL A 466 5.87 16.25 7.10
CA VAL A 466 4.69 16.90 6.51
C VAL A 466 5.17 18.07 5.67
N VAL A 467 5.04 17.97 4.35
CA VAL A 467 5.30 19.08 3.43
C VAL A 467 4.09 19.99 3.43
N ASN A 468 4.26 21.15 4.08
CA ASN A 468 3.22 22.16 4.19
C ASN A 468 3.42 23.23 3.10
N ASN A 469 2.79 23.00 1.96
CA ASN A 469 2.74 23.93 0.82
C ASN A 469 1.35 24.61 0.70
N ASN A 470 0.59 24.64 1.81
CA ASN A 470 -0.69 25.31 1.97
C ASN A 470 -1.76 24.82 0.97
N GLY A 471 -1.90 23.49 0.80
CA GLY A 471 -3.03 22.91 0.10
C GLY A 471 -2.71 21.96 -1.05
N GLY A 472 -3.68 21.73 -1.91
CA GLY A 472 -3.62 20.74 -3.01
C GLY A 472 -2.82 21.22 -4.23
N GLN A 473 -1.54 21.53 -4.10
CA GLN A 473 -0.73 22.15 -5.16
C GLN A 473 -0.59 21.34 -6.45
N ILE A 474 -0.85 20.04 -6.40
CA ILE A 474 -0.92 19.19 -7.61
C ILE A 474 -1.90 19.77 -8.66
N PHE A 475 -2.97 20.41 -8.23
CA PHE A 475 -3.96 20.99 -9.13
C PHE A 475 -3.44 22.19 -9.93
N SER A 476 -2.31 22.79 -9.52
CA SER A 476 -1.60 23.80 -10.31
C SER A 476 -0.94 23.25 -11.58
N LEU A 477 -0.74 21.92 -11.65
CA LEU A 477 -0.26 21.22 -12.85
C LEU A 477 -1.39 20.86 -13.83
N LEU A 478 -2.64 21.07 -13.44
CA LEU A 478 -3.82 20.76 -14.24
C LEU A 478 -4.43 22.04 -14.83
N PRO A 479 -5.12 21.95 -15.98
CA PRO A 479 -5.76 23.08 -16.63
C PRO A 479 -7.07 23.52 -15.90
N THR A 480 -7.01 23.62 -14.58
CA THR A 480 -8.16 24.10 -13.76
C THR A 480 -8.37 25.59 -13.96
N PRO A 481 -9.63 26.07 -14.03
CA PRO A 481 -9.90 27.50 -14.18
C PRO A 481 -9.30 28.30 -13.03
N GLN A 482 -8.55 29.35 -13.35
CA GLN A 482 -7.77 30.12 -12.36
C GLN A 482 -8.65 30.74 -11.28
N ALA A 483 -9.82 31.28 -11.67
CA ALA A 483 -10.74 31.95 -10.74
C ALA A 483 -11.30 31.01 -9.66
N GLN A 484 -11.46 29.74 -9.97
CA GLN A 484 -12.02 28.72 -9.06
C GLN A 484 -10.94 27.87 -8.37
N ARG A 485 -9.68 27.98 -8.84
CA ARG A 485 -8.60 27.06 -8.42
C ARG A 485 -8.33 27.12 -6.91
N SER A 486 -8.23 28.31 -6.33
CA SER A 486 -7.93 28.46 -4.91
C SER A 486 -9.02 27.83 -4.04
N GLN A 487 -10.28 28.17 -4.30
CA GLN A 487 -11.40 27.74 -3.45
C GLN A 487 -11.74 26.25 -3.57
N PHE A 488 -11.72 25.69 -4.79
CA PHE A 488 -12.28 24.35 -5.03
C PHE A 488 -11.22 23.26 -5.25
N TYR A 489 -9.96 23.62 -5.45
CA TYR A 489 -8.89 22.67 -5.75
C TYR A 489 -7.70 22.79 -4.80
N LEU A 490 -7.11 23.95 -4.63
CA LEU A 490 -5.98 24.14 -3.72
C LEU A 490 -6.42 24.06 -2.27
N MET A 491 -7.56 24.66 -1.92
CA MET A 491 -8.15 24.62 -0.59
C MET A 491 -7.14 24.98 0.52
N PRO A 492 -6.49 26.15 0.50
CA PRO A 492 -5.49 26.53 1.48
C PRO A 492 -6.10 26.56 2.89
N GLN A 493 -5.40 25.98 3.85
CA GLN A 493 -5.88 25.84 5.23
C GLN A 493 -5.21 26.82 6.19
N ASN A 494 -4.01 27.33 5.86
CA ASN A 494 -3.22 28.24 6.70
C ASN A 494 -2.98 27.67 8.12
N ILE A 495 -2.63 26.40 8.22
CA ILE A 495 -2.42 25.68 9.48
C ILE A 495 -0.97 25.32 9.71
N HIS A 496 -0.67 25.03 10.97
CA HIS A 496 0.60 24.44 11.40
C HIS A 496 0.34 23.24 12.30
N PHE A 497 1.21 22.24 12.20
CA PHE A 497 1.04 20.97 12.89
C PHE A 497 1.59 20.92 14.31
N ALA A 498 2.18 22.02 14.82
CA ALA A 498 2.73 22.06 16.19
C ALA A 498 1.69 21.66 17.26
N HIS A 499 0.45 22.19 17.16
CA HIS A 499 -0.60 21.86 18.10
C HIS A 499 -1.09 20.42 17.95
N ALA A 500 -1.11 19.89 16.73
CA ALA A 500 -1.45 18.49 16.49
C ALA A 500 -0.38 17.55 17.07
N ALA A 501 0.88 17.85 16.88
CA ALA A 501 1.97 17.09 17.48
C ALA A 501 1.88 17.09 19.01
N ALA A 502 1.64 18.25 19.62
CA ALA A 502 1.46 18.37 21.07
C ALA A 502 0.23 17.61 21.59
N MET A 503 -0.89 17.64 20.85
CA MET A 503 -2.12 16.91 21.19
C MET A 503 -1.90 15.40 21.28
N PHE A 504 -1.02 14.87 20.43
CA PHE A 504 -0.72 13.43 20.38
C PHE A 504 0.63 13.08 21.06
N ASP A 505 1.24 14.01 21.78
CA ASP A 505 2.50 13.81 22.51
C ASP A 505 3.65 13.32 21.59
N LEU A 506 3.77 13.94 20.42
CA LEU A 506 4.82 13.68 19.43
C LEU A 506 5.91 14.75 19.53
N THR A 507 7.17 14.32 19.37
CA THR A 507 8.29 15.26 19.16
C THR A 507 8.04 16.04 17.85
N TYR A 508 8.25 17.36 17.90
CA TYR A 508 7.96 18.24 16.77
C TYR A 508 9.15 19.13 16.42
N HIS A 509 9.45 19.23 15.12
CA HIS A 509 10.44 20.17 14.57
C HIS A 509 9.84 20.90 13.36
N ARG A 510 10.28 22.16 13.19
CA ARG A 510 9.92 23.00 12.04
C ARG A 510 11.19 23.68 11.52
N PRO A 511 12.03 22.95 10.76
CA PRO A 511 13.28 23.50 10.21
C PRO A 511 12.98 24.59 9.19
N ALA A 512 13.82 25.62 9.17
CA ALA A 512 13.78 26.74 8.22
C ALA A 512 14.76 26.58 7.06
N ASP A 513 15.74 25.69 7.19
CA ASP A 513 16.76 25.40 6.18
C ASP A 513 17.22 23.92 6.22
N TRP A 514 18.09 23.55 5.28
CA TRP A 514 18.62 22.17 5.19
C TRP A 514 19.45 21.77 6.41
N ASN A 515 20.21 22.68 7.00
CA ASN A 515 21.03 22.36 8.16
C ASN A 515 20.18 22.09 9.40
N GLU A 516 19.07 22.83 9.55
CA GLU A 516 18.10 22.57 10.63
C GLU A 516 17.37 21.27 10.41
N LEU A 517 17.00 20.94 9.16
CA LEU A 517 16.38 19.66 8.81
C LEU A 517 17.33 18.49 9.13
N GLU A 518 18.59 18.57 8.72
CA GLU A 518 19.59 17.53 9.00
C GLU A 518 19.79 17.31 10.50
N ARG A 519 19.88 18.39 11.29
CA ARG A 519 19.93 18.29 12.74
C ARG A 519 18.68 17.65 13.36
N ALA A 520 17.50 18.01 12.89
CA ALA A 520 16.24 17.43 13.34
C ALA A 520 16.17 15.94 13.02
N LEU A 521 16.58 15.52 11.82
CA LEU A 521 16.66 14.12 11.40
C LEU A 521 17.66 13.33 12.25
N ASP A 522 18.85 13.87 12.50
CA ASP A 522 19.87 13.23 13.35
C ASP A 522 19.36 12.94 14.77
N VAL A 523 18.59 13.85 15.35
CA VAL A 523 17.96 13.66 16.64
C VAL A 523 16.84 12.62 16.55
N ALA A 524 15.99 12.73 15.52
CA ALA A 524 14.85 11.87 15.35
C ALA A 524 15.23 10.39 15.11
N TRP A 525 16.31 10.11 14.37
CA TRP A 525 16.77 8.75 14.13
C TRP A 525 17.35 8.06 15.38
N ARG A 526 17.74 8.81 16.40
CA ARG A 526 18.25 8.29 17.68
C ARG A 526 17.18 8.21 18.77
N ALA A 527 16.04 8.87 18.56
CA ALA A 527 14.95 8.89 19.52
C ALA A 527 14.04 7.66 19.33
N PRO A 528 13.54 7.06 20.42
CA PRO A 528 12.48 6.07 20.31
C PRO A 528 11.16 6.74 19.90
N GLY A 529 10.32 6.00 19.14
CA GLY A 529 8.99 6.48 18.80
C GLY A 529 8.96 7.36 17.54
N ALA A 530 7.99 8.26 17.47
CA ALA A 530 7.74 9.06 16.28
C ALA A 530 8.09 10.54 16.48
N THR A 531 8.61 11.13 15.41
CA THR A 531 8.90 12.57 15.31
C THR A 531 8.15 13.15 14.10
N LEU A 532 7.42 14.24 14.30
CA LEU A 532 6.80 15.01 13.26
C LEU A 532 7.70 16.19 12.88
N ILE A 533 8.10 16.25 11.62
CA ILE A 533 8.87 17.37 11.04
C ILE A 533 7.98 18.08 10.03
N GLU A 534 7.62 19.33 10.31
CA GLU A 534 6.83 20.16 9.38
C GLU A 534 7.78 21.01 8.52
N LEU A 535 7.78 20.76 7.21
CA LEU A 535 8.46 21.61 6.23
C LEU A 535 7.45 22.61 5.65
N VAL A 536 7.54 23.87 6.09
CA VAL A 536 6.80 24.97 5.48
C VAL A 536 7.59 25.49 4.30
N VAL A 537 7.03 25.30 3.11
CA VAL A 537 7.69 25.64 1.84
C VAL A 537 6.85 26.64 1.04
N ASN A 538 7.46 27.26 0.03
CA ASN A 538 6.69 28.10 -0.88
C ASN A 538 5.63 27.27 -1.60
N GLU A 539 4.39 27.77 -1.65
CA GLU A 539 3.21 27.06 -2.18
C GLU A 539 3.41 26.55 -3.61
N THR A 540 4.12 27.30 -4.44
CA THR A 540 4.29 26.99 -5.88
C THR A 540 5.62 26.36 -6.23
N ASP A 541 6.55 26.23 -5.29
CA ASP A 541 7.92 25.75 -5.56
C ASP A 541 7.93 24.41 -6.29
N GLY A 542 7.26 23.39 -5.75
CA GLY A 542 7.27 22.04 -6.32
C GLY A 542 6.80 22.01 -7.77
N THR A 543 5.69 22.71 -8.04
CA THR A 543 5.09 22.74 -9.39
C THR A 543 5.88 23.57 -10.39
N GLN A 544 6.38 24.74 -9.99
CA GLN A 544 7.18 25.63 -10.84
C GLN A 544 8.55 25.02 -11.15
N THR A 545 9.21 24.44 -10.16
CA THR A 545 10.50 23.77 -10.36
C THR A 545 10.36 22.58 -11.29
N LEU A 546 9.32 21.74 -11.11
CA LEU A 546 9.07 20.62 -12.02
C LEU A 546 8.81 21.11 -13.45
N GLN A 547 7.97 22.12 -13.66
CA GLN A 547 7.69 22.69 -14.98
C GLN A 547 8.94 23.29 -15.64
N ARG A 548 9.77 24.02 -14.90
CA ARG A 548 11.04 24.57 -15.39
C ARG A 548 12.01 23.49 -15.85
N LEU A 549 12.19 22.43 -15.03
CA LEU A 549 13.06 21.30 -15.37
C LEU A 549 12.56 20.54 -16.60
N LEU A 550 11.25 20.34 -16.70
CA LEU A 550 10.64 19.73 -17.88
C LEU A 550 10.89 20.52 -19.16
N ALA A 551 10.73 21.86 -19.10
CA ALA A 551 11.01 22.74 -20.24
C ALA A 551 12.50 22.71 -20.62
N GLN A 552 13.39 22.74 -19.64
CA GLN A 552 14.84 22.67 -19.85
C GLN A 552 15.27 21.37 -20.51
N VAL A 553 14.84 20.22 -19.96
CA VAL A 553 15.26 18.90 -20.47
C VAL A 553 14.64 18.58 -21.83
N SER A 554 13.44 19.10 -22.12
CA SER A 554 12.82 18.91 -23.44
C SER A 554 13.58 19.53 -24.60
N GLN A 555 14.47 20.50 -24.32
CA GLN A 555 15.25 21.24 -25.32
C GLN A 555 16.69 20.69 -25.51
N LEU A 556 17.11 19.70 -24.72
CA LEU A 556 18.42 19.04 -24.86
C LEU A 556 18.44 18.14 -26.11
#